data_90e7a5cf0c36946a6a5dc06f5c725a57
#
_entry.id   90e7a5cf0c36946a6a5dc06f5c725a57
#
_cell.length_a   1.000
_cell.length_b   1.000
_cell.length_c   1.000
_cell.angle_alpha   90.00
_cell.angle_beta   90.00
_cell.angle_gamma   90.00
#
_symmetry.space_group_name_H-M   'P 1'
#
loop_
_entity.id
_entity.type
_entity.pdbx_description
1 polymer ?
#
loop_
_entity_poly.entity_id
_entity_poly.type
_entity_poly.pdbx_seq_one_letter_code
_entity_poly.pdbx_strand_id
1 'polypeptide(L)'
;MNEPLYRLVYISRNEIKGDDATVLGEIDQILASSRIKNPIANISGALMFNAGCFAQVLEGPHDDIQNCFERIQCDPRHSHVVVLSFEPTAKREFSNWSMAYLGADSTASAKFGGIMHESGFDAELLKGERIFDLLKEHLLEAESNSL
;
A
#
# COMPACT_ATOMS: atom_id res chain seq x y z
N MET A 1 12.25 -25.94 -0.76
CA MET A 1 11.33 -25.44 0.26
C MET A 1 11.04 -23.99 0.03
N ASN A 2 9.79 -23.62 0.14
CA ASN A 2 9.40 -22.22 -0.04
C ASN A 2 9.72 -21.43 1.23
N GLU A 3 10.25 -20.23 1.05
CA GLU A 3 10.43 -19.32 2.18
C GLU A 3 9.06 -18.94 2.75
N PRO A 4 8.96 -18.76 4.09
CA PRO A 4 7.73 -18.28 4.69
C PRO A 4 7.32 -16.93 4.12
N LEU A 5 6.02 -16.78 3.89
CA LEU A 5 5.45 -15.50 3.42
C LEU A 5 5.10 -14.62 4.61
N TYR A 6 5.31 -13.34 4.44
CA TYR A 6 4.94 -12.30 5.40
C TYR A 6 4.06 -11.27 4.70
N ARG A 7 3.31 -10.54 5.51
CA ARG A 7 2.51 -9.40 5.06
C ARG A 7 2.81 -8.21 5.94
N LEU A 8 3.19 -7.10 5.30
CA LEU A 8 3.41 -5.82 5.96
C LEU A 8 2.31 -4.86 5.53
N VAL A 9 1.71 -4.17 6.50
CA VAL A 9 0.74 -3.10 6.24
C VAL A 9 1.24 -1.84 6.93
N TYR A 10 1.34 -0.75 6.16
CA TYR A 10 1.74 0.54 6.73
C TYR A 10 0.87 1.66 6.16
N ILE A 11 0.88 2.78 6.89
CA ILE A 11 0.31 4.05 6.47
C ILE A 11 1.38 5.12 6.52
N SER A 12 1.20 6.18 5.75
CA SER A 12 2.09 7.33 5.79
C SER A 12 1.35 8.59 5.33
N ARG A 13 1.95 9.76 5.59
CA ARG A 13 1.42 11.04 5.12
C ARG A 13 2.01 11.41 3.77
N ASN A 14 1.18 11.95 2.90
CA ASN A 14 1.62 12.47 1.60
C ASN A 14 2.43 13.76 1.80
N GLU A 15 3.62 13.80 1.19
CA GLU A 15 4.47 14.99 1.15
C GLU A 15 4.68 15.50 -0.27
N ILE A 16 4.00 14.91 -1.27
CA ILE A 16 4.08 15.40 -2.64
C ILE A 16 3.31 16.71 -2.73
N LYS A 17 4.01 17.75 -3.19
CA LYS A 17 3.45 19.09 -3.34
C LYS A 17 3.23 19.41 -4.82
N GLY A 18 2.25 20.27 -5.09
CA GLY A 18 1.93 20.71 -6.44
C GLY A 18 0.46 20.47 -6.76
N ASP A 19 0.12 20.64 -8.03
CA ASP A 19 -1.24 20.39 -8.50
C ASP A 19 -1.52 18.89 -8.65
N ASP A 20 -2.76 18.55 -8.97
CA ASP A 20 -3.18 17.15 -9.10
C ASP A 20 -2.39 16.40 -10.17
N ALA A 21 -2.05 17.06 -11.28
CA ALA A 21 -1.26 16.43 -12.33
C ALA A 21 0.16 16.11 -11.87
N THR A 22 0.78 16.99 -11.08
CA THR A 22 2.10 16.75 -10.50
C THR A 22 2.06 15.57 -9.53
N VAL A 23 1.06 15.53 -8.65
CA VAL A 23 0.90 14.45 -7.67
C VAL A 23 0.70 13.12 -8.39
N LEU A 24 -0.19 13.05 -9.38
CA LEU A 24 -0.45 11.83 -10.14
C LEU A 24 0.80 11.37 -10.91
N GLY A 25 1.59 12.30 -11.46
CA GLY A 25 2.84 11.97 -12.13
C GLY A 25 3.85 11.31 -11.19
N GLU A 26 3.97 11.80 -9.96
CA GLU A 26 4.85 11.20 -8.95
C GLU A 26 4.36 9.81 -8.54
N ILE A 27 3.05 9.64 -8.39
CA ILE A 27 2.47 8.33 -8.06
C ILE A 27 2.72 7.34 -9.20
N ASP A 28 2.58 7.77 -10.45
CA ASP A 28 2.88 6.93 -11.61
C ASP A 28 4.33 6.45 -11.61
N GLN A 29 5.27 7.29 -11.18
CA GLN A 29 6.67 6.91 -11.04
C GLN A 29 6.86 5.84 -9.95
N ILE A 30 6.18 5.98 -8.82
CA ILE A 30 6.19 5.00 -7.74
C ILE A 30 5.70 3.65 -8.26
N LEU A 31 4.56 3.65 -8.95
CA LEU A 31 3.95 2.43 -9.47
C LEU A 31 4.84 1.78 -10.54
N ALA A 32 5.39 2.56 -11.46
CA ALA A 32 6.27 2.04 -12.50
C ALA A 32 7.51 1.37 -11.90
N SER A 33 8.15 2.02 -10.93
CA SER A 33 9.30 1.47 -10.24
C SER A 33 8.95 0.18 -9.48
N SER A 34 7.84 0.17 -8.75
CA SER A 34 7.38 -0.99 -7.99
C SER A 34 7.08 -2.18 -8.89
N ARG A 35 6.43 -1.95 -10.02
CA ARG A 35 6.06 -3.01 -10.97
C ARG A 35 7.26 -3.65 -11.65
N ILE A 36 8.39 -2.95 -11.70
CA ILE A 36 9.66 -3.50 -12.20
C ILE A 36 10.40 -4.24 -11.09
N LYS A 37 10.54 -3.62 -9.91
CA LYS A 37 11.38 -4.13 -8.82
C LYS A 37 10.72 -5.24 -8.01
N ASN A 38 9.41 -5.16 -7.80
CA ASN A 38 8.71 -6.10 -6.91
C ASN A 38 8.74 -7.55 -7.42
N PRO A 39 8.53 -7.83 -8.72
CA PRO A 39 8.65 -9.21 -9.19
C PRO A 39 10.05 -9.80 -8.98
N ILE A 40 11.08 -8.99 -9.15
CA ILE A 40 12.47 -9.42 -8.94
C ILE A 40 12.71 -9.79 -7.47
N ALA A 41 12.12 -9.02 -6.56
CA ALA A 41 12.22 -9.25 -5.12
C ALA A 41 11.15 -10.23 -4.60
N ASN A 42 10.36 -10.81 -5.49
CA ASN A 42 9.29 -11.76 -5.14
C ASN A 42 8.21 -11.12 -4.24
N ILE A 43 7.92 -9.85 -4.48
CA ILE A 43 6.93 -9.06 -3.73
C ILE A 43 5.70 -8.81 -4.59
N SER A 44 4.54 -8.94 -3.97
CA SER A 44 3.25 -8.49 -4.51
C SER A 44 2.61 -7.53 -3.51
N GLY A 45 1.63 -6.77 -3.95
CA GLY A 45 0.98 -5.85 -3.03
C GLY A 45 0.01 -4.87 -3.67
N ALA A 46 -0.39 -3.89 -2.86
CA ALA A 46 -1.36 -2.88 -3.26
C ALA A 46 -1.07 -1.55 -2.58
N LEU A 47 -1.27 -0.47 -3.31
CA LEU A 47 -1.10 0.90 -2.84
C LEU A 47 -2.43 1.64 -2.91
N MET A 48 -2.78 2.35 -1.85
CA MET A 48 -3.95 3.22 -1.80
C MET A 48 -3.53 4.64 -1.46
N PHE A 49 -4.13 5.62 -2.14
CA PHE A 49 -3.83 7.03 -1.97
C PHE A 49 -5.14 7.83 -1.89
N ASN A 50 -5.20 8.80 -0.97
CA ASN A 50 -6.38 9.65 -0.80
C ASN A 50 -6.07 11.14 -0.71
N ALA A 51 -5.03 11.61 -1.37
CA ALA A 51 -4.56 13.00 -1.33
C ALA A 51 -3.76 13.36 -0.08
N GLY A 52 -4.18 12.93 1.10
CA GLY A 52 -3.47 13.24 2.36
C GLY A 52 -2.57 12.13 2.87
N CYS A 53 -2.86 10.89 2.51
CA CYS A 53 -2.23 9.72 3.08
C CYS A 53 -2.03 8.60 2.07
N PHE A 54 -1.01 7.77 2.35
CA PHE A 54 -0.81 6.50 1.65
C PHE A 54 -1.10 5.34 2.61
N ALA A 55 -1.59 4.24 2.06
CA ALA A 55 -1.61 2.94 2.72
C ALA A 55 -1.07 1.92 1.73
N GLN A 56 -0.27 0.98 2.21
CA GLN A 56 0.30 -0.04 1.34
C GLN A 56 0.35 -1.39 2.05
N VAL A 57 0.09 -2.43 1.29
CA VAL A 57 0.31 -3.82 1.69
C VAL A 57 1.41 -4.41 0.83
N LEU A 58 2.38 -5.08 1.46
CA LEU A 58 3.44 -5.82 0.78
C LEU A 58 3.39 -7.26 1.24
N GLU A 59 3.48 -8.19 0.28
CA GLU A 59 3.48 -9.63 0.57
C GLU A 59 4.69 -10.28 -0.10
N GLY A 60 5.39 -11.12 0.63
CA GLY A 60 6.56 -11.81 0.11
C GLY A 60 7.42 -12.41 1.21
N PRO A 61 8.64 -12.85 0.88
CA PRO A 61 9.58 -13.31 1.88
C PRO A 61 9.97 -12.17 2.84
N HIS A 62 10.20 -12.50 4.09
CA HIS A 62 10.49 -11.54 5.16
C HIS A 62 11.59 -10.54 4.79
N ASP A 63 12.74 -11.03 4.37
CA ASP A 63 13.89 -10.17 4.12
C ASP A 63 13.71 -9.30 2.88
N ASP A 64 13.01 -9.79 1.88
CA ASP A 64 12.70 -9.02 0.68
C ASP A 64 11.75 -7.86 1.02
N ILE A 65 10.74 -8.11 1.86
CA ILE A 65 9.84 -7.06 2.35
C ILE A 65 10.63 -6.04 3.16
N GLN A 66 11.47 -6.49 4.08
CA GLN A 66 12.25 -5.61 4.93
C GLN A 66 13.14 -4.68 4.11
N ASN A 67 13.86 -5.22 3.14
CA ASN A 67 14.73 -4.44 2.26
C ASN A 67 13.94 -3.43 1.42
N CYS A 68 12.79 -3.85 0.90
CA CYS A 68 11.90 -2.98 0.14
C CYS A 68 11.38 -1.83 1.02
N PHE A 69 10.94 -2.16 2.24
CA PHE A 69 10.40 -1.18 3.17
C PHE A 69 11.45 -0.16 3.63
N GLU A 70 12.70 -0.57 3.82
CA GLU A 70 13.78 0.37 4.14
C GLU A 70 13.93 1.43 3.05
N ARG A 71 13.84 1.06 1.78
CA ARG A 71 13.89 2.01 0.66
C ARG A 71 12.66 2.93 0.65
N ILE A 72 11.49 2.37 0.96
CA ILE A 72 10.23 3.13 1.03
C ILE A 72 10.34 4.20 2.13
N GLN A 73 10.87 3.86 3.30
CA GLN A 73 11.02 4.79 4.41
C GLN A 73 11.92 5.98 4.06
N CYS A 74 12.87 5.80 3.16
CA CYS A 74 13.79 6.86 2.75
C CYS A 74 13.21 7.76 1.64
N ASP A 75 12.05 7.45 1.10
CA ASP A 75 11.43 8.22 0.01
C ASP A 75 10.85 9.53 0.56
N PRO A 76 11.29 10.70 0.05
CA PRO A 76 10.82 11.99 0.56
C PRO A 76 9.38 12.34 0.14
N ARG A 77 8.75 11.53 -0.71
CA ARG A 77 7.37 11.76 -1.14
C ARG A 77 6.34 11.49 -0.06
N HIS A 78 6.77 10.90 1.06
CA HIS A 78 5.92 10.70 2.23
C HIS A 78 6.69 10.88 3.54
N SER A 79 5.96 10.95 4.65
CA SER A 79 6.51 11.07 5.99
C SER A 79 5.61 10.35 6.99
N HIS A 80 6.03 10.31 8.24
CA HIS A 80 5.24 9.73 9.32
C HIS A 80 4.80 8.30 8.99
N VAL A 81 5.76 7.49 8.53
CA VAL A 81 5.51 6.09 8.17
C VAL A 81 5.28 5.27 9.44
N VAL A 82 4.13 4.60 9.52
CA VAL A 82 3.74 3.79 10.67
C VAL A 82 3.38 2.40 10.20
N VAL A 83 4.11 1.39 10.70
CA VAL A 83 3.77 -0.01 10.45
C VAL A 83 2.61 -0.40 11.34
N LEU A 84 1.52 -0.84 10.72
CA LEU A 84 0.33 -1.33 11.43
C LEU A 84 0.42 -2.81 11.73
N SER A 85 1.02 -3.58 10.84
CA SER A 85 1.28 -5.00 11.07
C SER A 85 2.41 -5.49 10.18
N PHE A 86 3.15 -6.48 10.67
CA PHE A 86 4.16 -7.21 9.90
C PHE A 86 4.19 -8.62 10.45
N GLU A 87 3.47 -9.52 9.80
CA GLU A 87 3.18 -10.85 10.33
C GLU A 87 3.31 -11.94 9.27
N PRO A 88 3.58 -13.19 9.68
CA PRO A 88 3.51 -14.31 8.75
C PRO A 88 2.11 -14.47 8.17
N THR A 89 2.04 -14.91 6.92
CA THR A 89 0.76 -15.23 6.28
C THR A 89 0.86 -16.55 5.53
N ALA A 90 -0.26 -17.26 5.45
CA ALA A 90 -0.31 -18.57 4.80
C ALA A 90 -0.25 -18.45 3.27
N LYS A 91 -0.78 -17.36 2.71
CA LYS A 91 -0.85 -17.18 1.26
C LYS A 91 -0.86 -15.71 0.88
N ARG A 92 -0.53 -15.45 -0.40
CA ARG A 92 -0.65 -14.11 -0.96
C ARG A 92 -2.10 -13.81 -1.33
N GLU A 93 -2.58 -12.63 -0.98
CA GLU A 93 -3.90 -12.16 -1.41
C GLU A 93 -3.82 -11.27 -2.65
N PHE A 94 -2.63 -10.72 -2.91
CA PHE A 94 -2.40 -9.83 -4.06
C PHE A 94 -1.42 -10.46 -5.08
N SER A 95 -1.46 -11.78 -5.22
CA SER A 95 -0.50 -12.54 -6.04
C SER A 95 -0.48 -12.13 -7.52
N ASN A 96 -1.59 -11.60 -8.03
CA ASN A 96 -1.70 -11.19 -9.43
C ASN A 96 -1.14 -9.79 -9.69
N TRP A 97 -0.72 -9.07 -8.65
CA TRP A 97 -0.29 -7.68 -8.80
C TRP A 97 1.09 -7.45 -8.19
N SER A 98 2.05 -7.04 -9.01
CA SER A 98 3.32 -6.55 -8.52
C SER A 98 3.13 -5.23 -7.74
N MET A 99 2.12 -4.43 -8.10
CA MET A 99 1.59 -3.33 -7.30
C MET A 99 0.24 -2.91 -7.88
N ALA A 100 -0.84 -3.27 -7.22
CA ALA A 100 -2.17 -2.77 -7.53
C ALA A 100 -2.34 -1.35 -6.97
N TYR A 101 -3.26 -0.57 -7.54
CA TYR A 101 -3.44 0.82 -7.14
C TYR A 101 -4.93 1.19 -7.01
N LEU A 102 -5.26 1.85 -5.90
CA LEU A 102 -6.55 2.49 -5.67
C LEU A 102 -6.30 3.98 -5.41
N GLY A 103 -6.72 4.81 -6.36
CA GLY A 103 -6.47 6.24 -6.36
C GLY A 103 -7.46 7.06 -5.54
N ALA A 104 -7.23 8.38 -5.52
CA ALA A 104 -7.99 9.32 -4.68
C ALA A 104 -9.48 9.38 -5.00
N ASP A 105 -9.89 9.05 -6.21
CA ASP A 105 -11.28 9.04 -6.66
C ASP A 105 -11.99 7.69 -6.44
N SER A 106 -11.31 6.70 -5.87
CA SER A 106 -11.92 5.40 -5.58
C SER A 106 -12.78 5.44 -4.32
N THR A 107 -13.75 4.53 -4.23
CA THR A 107 -14.56 4.35 -3.02
C THR A 107 -13.70 3.94 -1.83
N ALA A 108 -12.71 3.06 -2.07
CA ALA A 108 -11.79 2.62 -1.03
C ALA A 108 -10.99 3.78 -0.46
N SER A 109 -10.51 4.69 -1.31
CA SER A 109 -9.76 5.87 -0.90
C SER A 109 -10.61 6.80 -0.03
N ALA A 110 -11.88 7.01 -0.37
CA ALA A 110 -12.80 7.82 0.43
C ALA A 110 -13.02 7.20 1.81
N LYS A 111 -13.21 5.88 1.89
CA LYS A 111 -13.35 5.17 3.17
C LYS A 111 -12.06 5.25 3.99
N PHE A 112 -10.92 5.11 3.36
CA PHE A 112 -9.63 5.23 4.02
C PHE A 112 -9.46 6.63 4.62
N GLY A 113 -9.78 7.67 3.86
CA GLY A 113 -9.73 9.05 4.34
C GLY A 113 -10.58 9.26 5.58
N GLY A 114 -11.79 8.69 5.61
CA GLY A 114 -12.67 8.71 6.78
C GLY A 114 -12.06 8.02 7.98
N ILE A 115 -11.48 6.84 7.80
CA ILE A 115 -10.79 6.09 8.85
C ILE A 115 -9.64 6.91 9.43
N MET A 116 -8.84 7.52 8.57
CA MET A 116 -7.71 8.35 9.00
C MET A 116 -8.16 9.58 9.77
N HIS A 117 -9.23 10.22 9.33
CA HIS A 117 -9.81 11.38 10.00
C HIS A 117 -10.34 11.02 11.38
N GLU A 118 -11.12 9.95 11.49
CA GLU A 118 -11.69 9.47 12.76
C GLU A 118 -10.62 9.09 13.77
N SER A 119 -9.54 8.45 13.32
CA SER A 119 -8.46 8.00 14.19
C SER A 119 -7.49 9.12 14.58
N GLY A 120 -7.54 10.28 13.91
CA GLY A 120 -6.56 11.34 14.10
C GLY A 120 -5.15 10.93 13.72
N PHE A 121 -5.01 9.97 12.81
CA PHE A 121 -3.73 9.37 12.41
C PHE A 121 -3.03 8.65 13.57
N ASP A 122 -3.80 8.14 14.53
CA ASP A 122 -3.27 7.42 15.68
C ASP A 122 -3.18 5.93 15.39
N ALA A 123 -1.96 5.39 15.37
CA ALA A 123 -1.70 3.99 15.06
C ALA A 123 -2.38 3.02 16.05
N GLU A 124 -2.59 3.44 17.29
CA GLU A 124 -3.28 2.60 18.28
C GLU A 124 -4.76 2.41 17.95
N LEU A 125 -5.36 3.38 17.26
CA LEU A 125 -6.77 3.33 16.83
C LEU A 125 -6.92 2.69 15.45
N LEU A 126 -5.83 2.51 14.72
CA LEU A 126 -5.81 1.90 13.39
C LEU A 126 -5.38 0.45 13.49
N LYS A 127 -6.08 -0.42 12.76
CA LYS A 127 -5.72 -1.83 12.68
C LYS A 127 -5.29 -2.17 11.27
N GLY A 128 -4.14 -2.83 11.14
CA GLY A 128 -3.62 -3.26 9.86
C GLY A 128 -4.61 -4.15 9.11
N GLU A 129 -5.32 -5.01 9.83
CA GLU A 129 -6.37 -5.87 9.27
C GLU A 129 -7.47 -5.06 8.57
N ARG A 130 -7.90 -3.95 9.16
CA ARG A 130 -8.94 -3.10 8.57
C ARG A 130 -8.48 -2.47 7.25
N ILE A 131 -7.24 -1.98 7.20
CA ILE A 131 -6.64 -1.43 5.97
C ILE A 131 -6.48 -2.52 4.92
N PHE A 132 -5.98 -3.68 5.32
CA PHE A 132 -5.83 -4.83 4.43
C PHE A 132 -7.16 -5.26 3.82
N ASP A 133 -8.20 -5.40 4.64
CA ASP A 133 -9.53 -5.81 4.20
C ASP A 133 -10.13 -4.81 3.22
N LEU A 134 -9.93 -3.51 3.48
CA LEU A 134 -10.40 -2.45 2.60
C LEU A 134 -9.76 -2.55 1.22
N LEU A 135 -8.44 -2.74 1.16
CA LEU A 135 -7.72 -2.91 -0.10
C LEU A 135 -8.17 -4.16 -0.85
N LYS A 136 -8.23 -5.28 -0.15
CA LYS A 136 -8.60 -6.57 -0.73
C LYS A 136 -10.01 -6.54 -1.33
N GLU A 137 -10.98 -6.05 -0.58
CA GLU A 137 -12.38 -5.98 -1.01
C GLU A 137 -12.55 -5.15 -2.28
N HIS A 138 -11.97 -3.95 -2.31
CA HIS A 138 -12.17 -3.04 -3.43
C HIS A 138 -11.33 -3.39 -4.67
N LEU A 139 -10.18 -4.04 -4.50
CA LEU A 139 -9.41 -4.53 -5.64
C LEU A 139 -10.12 -5.69 -6.34
N LEU A 140 -10.75 -6.60 -5.58
CA LEU A 140 -11.53 -7.69 -6.16
C LEU A 140 -12.74 -7.16 -6.92
N GLU A 141 -13.42 -6.13 -6.41
CA GLU A 141 -14.51 -5.47 -7.11
C GLU A 141 -14.03 -4.83 -8.41
N ALA A 142 -12.92 -4.10 -8.38
CA ALA A 142 -12.35 -3.44 -9.55
C ALA A 142 -11.95 -4.46 -10.63
N GLU A 143 -11.36 -5.58 -10.23
CA GLU A 143 -11.01 -6.66 -11.15
C GLU A 143 -12.26 -7.25 -11.82
N SER A 144 -13.31 -7.50 -11.04
CA SER A 144 -14.57 -8.01 -11.56
C SER A 144 -15.22 -7.06 -12.56
N ASN A 145 -15.10 -5.77 -12.35
CA ASN A 145 -15.71 -4.74 -13.20
C ASN A 145 -14.87 -4.40 -14.44
N SER A 146 -13.61 -4.82 -14.49
CA SER A 146 -12.74 -4.52 -15.63
C SER A 146 -12.86 -5.51 -16.78
N LEU A 147 -13.65 -6.55 -16.60
CA LEU A 147 -13.96 -7.53 -17.67
C LEU A 147 -15.19 -7.07 -18.48
#